data_0affb3567425d9acca285d2c384ee658
#
_entry.id   0affb3567425d9acca285d2c384ee658
#
_cell.length_a   1.000
_cell.length_b   1.000
_cell.length_c   1.000
_cell.angle_alpha   90.00
_cell.angle_beta   90.00
_cell.angle_gamma   90.00
#
_symmetry.space_group_name_H-M   'P 1'
#
loop_
_entity.id
_entity.type
_entity.pdbx_description
1 polymer ?
#
loop_
_entity_poly.entity_id
_entity_poly.type
_entity_poly.pdbx_seq_one_letter_code
_entity_poly.pdbx_strand_id
1 'polypeptide(L)'
;MNHRQVKRILGAVMLSIMALPVMAETVKVNVMLNGKTCSPKTNLWMGVLEVQIADKKSFYTVEAAQAGQAITFDVPDGAFFGLRGNAKLHGYNLNRIEQHPDGWTVIYDADEQSEYQYLWFHNDKEPFRIPSIVTMKNGKLLAINDARPCGNDIGYGRVDQVMRIGTKDGSKWSEGKYVIQGSYSDEGVRDDGFGDPAMVVDRESGAILLIDVCGHTVCWHGNWPDGEPNPVARLYSTDNGKTWGDALNGKHSAAPKGALCSWTDITNNFYGAFMQRGEEGFDKYRVQSLFVGSGKLTQSKTIKVGTHYRVYAPVWTKNHGNRVLYTDDFGQTWHALGGKAALPCPGGDEPKCEELPDGSVVLSSRKGAGRYFNIYKYSDDKKVDGAWGEAVASALQQGGIKVGRNSTNGEILVLEAVRKSDGTMRTLALQSLPTGDGRSDVKIYWKDITDAASYSSPKAFAENWNQQPYHVSRTGSAYSTMTLQKDGRIGFFYEEEPGWYSMVYVPISVEAITNGLYSVK
;
A
#
# COMPACT_ATOMS: atom_id res chain seq x y z
N MET A 1 35.16 20.29 -27.18
CA MET A 1 35.55 19.95 -25.79
C MET A 1 34.26 19.80 -24.98
N ASN A 2 34.12 18.71 -24.34
CA ASN A 2 32.92 18.03 -23.92
C ASN A 2 32.02 18.73 -22.90
N HIS A 3 30.78 18.98 -23.31
CA HIS A 3 29.61 19.11 -22.44
C HIS A 3 29.21 17.72 -21.92
N ARG A 4 29.58 17.39 -20.71
CA ARG A 4 28.93 16.36 -19.89
C ARG A 4 29.23 16.60 -18.42
N GLN A 5 28.17 16.82 -17.67
CA GLN A 5 27.96 16.76 -16.22
C GLN A 5 27.42 18.06 -15.61
N VAL A 6 26.18 18.38 -15.98
CA VAL A 6 25.26 18.97 -15.02
C VAL A 6 24.16 17.93 -14.81
N LYS A 7 24.40 16.99 -13.94
CA LYS A 7 23.38 16.06 -13.46
C LYS A 7 23.01 16.39 -12.01
N ARG A 8 21.81 16.92 -11.90
CA ARG A 8 20.84 16.70 -10.82
C ARG A 8 21.38 16.74 -9.40
N ILE A 9 21.38 17.92 -8.84
CA ILE A 9 21.35 18.13 -7.39
C ILE A 9 20.02 18.82 -7.08
N LEU A 10 19.02 18.03 -6.81
CA LEU A 10 17.76 18.47 -6.20
C LEU A 10 17.31 17.34 -5.29
N GLY A 11 17.47 17.51 -4.00
CA GLY A 11 16.75 16.75 -3.02
C GLY A 11 17.50 15.91 -2.01
N ALA A 12 18.81 15.83 -2.03
CA ALA A 12 19.55 15.28 -0.91
C ALA A 12 20.86 16.05 -0.74
N VAL A 13 20.96 16.88 0.27
CA VAL A 13 22.25 17.35 0.73
C VAL A 13 22.91 16.17 1.43
N MET A 14 23.56 15.31 0.64
CA MET A 14 24.47 14.31 1.17
C MET A 14 25.74 15.03 1.58
N LEU A 15 25.90 15.35 2.85
CA LEU A 15 27.22 15.69 3.38
C LEU A 15 28.04 14.38 3.46
N SER A 16 28.85 14.12 2.44
CA SER A 16 29.88 13.10 2.53
C SER A 16 31.02 13.65 3.37
N ILE A 17 31.37 12.95 4.43
CA ILE A 17 32.47 13.32 5.33
C ILE A 17 33.70 12.53 4.93
N MET A 18 34.87 13.21 4.93
CA MET A 18 36.15 12.58 4.68
C MET A 18 36.44 11.50 5.71
N ALA A 19 36.95 10.38 5.24
CA ALA A 19 37.44 9.31 6.08
C ALA A 19 38.85 9.67 6.58
N LEU A 20 39.08 9.45 7.85
CA LEU A 20 40.41 9.36 8.42
C LEU A 20 40.72 7.88 8.73
N PRO A 21 41.91 7.39 8.51
CA PRO A 21 42.32 6.07 9.01
C PRO A 21 42.29 6.11 10.53
N VAL A 22 41.48 5.27 11.11
CA VAL A 22 41.31 5.15 12.56
C VAL A 22 41.96 3.87 12.99
N MET A 23 42.80 3.92 14.04
CA MET A 23 43.31 2.76 14.77
C MET A 23 42.15 1.98 15.37
N ALA A 24 42.34 0.71 15.75
CA ALA A 24 41.28 -0.09 16.40
C ALA A 24 40.66 0.70 17.58
N GLU A 25 39.51 1.26 17.37
CA GLU A 25 38.96 2.30 18.20
C GLU A 25 37.42 2.20 18.25
N THR A 26 36.85 2.53 19.38
CA THR A 26 35.43 2.67 19.54
C THR A 26 34.99 4.07 19.10
N VAL A 27 34.29 4.16 17.97
CA VAL A 27 33.72 5.41 17.46
C VAL A 27 32.36 5.65 18.10
N LYS A 28 32.18 6.82 18.69
CA LYS A 28 30.90 7.24 19.27
C LYS A 28 30.13 8.13 18.30
N VAL A 29 28.84 7.84 18.10
CA VAL A 29 27.94 8.66 17.28
C VAL A 29 26.76 9.10 18.14
N ASN A 30 26.62 10.41 18.32
CA ASN A 30 25.45 11.02 18.98
C ASN A 30 24.45 11.47 17.92
N VAL A 31 23.16 11.26 18.17
CA VAL A 31 22.08 11.86 17.37
C VAL A 31 21.37 12.89 18.24
N MET A 32 21.37 14.13 17.81
CA MET A 32 20.71 15.24 18.49
C MET A 32 19.50 15.72 17.70
N LEU A 33 18.44 16.02 18.43
CA LEU A 33 17.18 16.50 17.90
C LEU A 33 16.89 17.87 18.46
N ASN A 34 16.78 18.83 17.58
CA ASN A 34 16.41 20.18 17.92
C ASN A 34 14.94 20.43 17.62
N GLY A 35 14.24 21.06 18.56
CA GLY A 35 12.84 21.41 18.39
C GLY A 35 11.87 20.24 18.66
N LYS A 36 10.62 20.44 18.28
CA LYS A 36 9.53 19.47 18.46
C LYS A 36 9.07 18.98 17.10
N THR A 37 8.79 17.68 16.98
CA THR A 37 8.11 17.15 15.80
C THR A 37 6.60 17.42 15.89
N CYS A 38 5.95 17.67 14.76
CA CYS A 38 4.50 17.70 14.65
C CYS A 38 3.86 16.32 14.65
N SER A 39 4.64 15.25 14.54
CA SER A 39 4.16 13.88 14.64
C SER A 39 3.61 13.57 16.03
N PRO A 40 2.50 12.83 16.16
CA PRO A 40 2.03 12.38 17.45
C PRO A 40 3.06 11.49 18.13
N LYS A 41 3.04 11.45 19.46
CA LYS A 41 4.03 10.82 20.35
C LYS A 41 4.21 9.30 20.21
N THR A 42 3.63 8.66 19.21
CA THR A 42 3.72 7.22 19.03
C THR A 42 5.02 6.87 18.33
N ASN A 43 5.96 6.31 19.09
CA ASN A 43 7.21 5.74 18.61
C ASN A 43 7.96 6.64 17.63
N LEU A 44 8.43 7.74 18.13
CA LEU A 44 9.24 8.69 17.38
C LEU A 44 10.54 8.03 16.99
N TRP A 45 10.54 7.57 15.78
CA TRP A 45 11.71 7.10 15.15
C TRP A 45 12.38 8.22 14.36
N MET A 46 13.67 8.28 14.48
CA MET A 46 14.35 9.53 14.24
C MET A 46 15.46 9.45 13.21
N GLY A 47 15.63 8.36 12.55
CA GLY A 47 16.64 8.43 11.54
C GLY A 47 17.30 7.13 11.21
N VAL A 48 17.69 7.02 9.96
CA VAL A 48 18.66 6.04 9.48
C VAL A 48 20.00 6.71 9.42
N LEU A 49 20.94 6.16 10.17
CA LEU A 49 22.34 6.41 9.97
C LEU A 49 22.88 5.30 9.06
N GLU A 50 23.43 5.66 7.90
CA GLU A 50 24.23 4.74 7.12
C GLU A 50 25.66 4.79 7.69
N VAL A 51 26.12 3.68 8.22
CA VAL A 51 27.48 3.53 8.74
C VAL A 51 28.23 2.56 7.86
N GLN A 52 29.38 2.98 7.37
CA GLN A 52 30.31 2.14 6.62
C GLN A 52 31.56 1.87 7.46
N ILE A 53 31.84 0.60 7.72
CA ILE A 53 33.07 0.13 8.36
C ILE A 53 33.78 -0.79 7.37
N ALA A 54 34.97 -0.42 6.96
CA ALA A 54 35.71 -1.06 5.86
C ALA A 54 34.85 -1.08 4.56
N ASP A 55 34.54 -2.25 4.03
CA ASP A 55 33.70 -2.48 2.85
C ASP A 55 32.23 -2.76 3.15
N LYS A 56 31.86 -2.86 4.44
CA LYS A 56 30.50 -3.18 4.87
C LYS A 56 29.70 -1.92 5.19
N LYS A 57 28.51 -1.84 4.62
CA LYS A 57 27.52 -0.82 4.93
C LYS A 57 26.40 -1.41 5.79
N SER A 58 26.02 -0.68 6.83
CA SER A 58 24.93 -1.03 7.73
C SER A 58 24.04 0.19 7.98
N PHE A 59 22.75 -0.04 8.17
CA PHE A 59 21.80 1.01 8.49
C PHE A 59 21.36 0.89 9.94
N TYR A 60 21.35 2.02 10.64
CA TYR A 60 20.99 2.11 12.05
C TYR A 60 19.83 3.07 12.22
N THR A 61 18.86 2.65 13.00
CA THR A 61 17.72 3.46 13.40
C THR A 61 17.91 3.94 14.82
N VAL A 62 17.52 5.18 15.09
CA VAL A 62 17.60 5.79 16.42
C VAL A 62 16.20 6.20 16.87
N GLU A 63 15.73 5.64 17.97
CA GLU A 63 14.48 6.09 18.59
C GLU A 63 14.66 7.48 19.20
N ALA A 64 13.59 8.29 19.23
CA ALA A 64 13.63 9.61 19.84
C ALA A 64 14.05 9.57 21.32
N ALA A 65 13.65 8.52 22.03
CA ALA A 65 14.05 8.32 23.43
C ALA A 65 15.55 8.06 23.58
N GLN A 66 16.24 7.65 22.52
CA GLN A 66 17.69 7.40 22.49
C GLN A 66 18.47 8.61 21.97
N ALA A 67 17.80 9.66 21.53
CA ALA A 67 18.47 10.88 21.10
C ALA A 67 19.28 11.48 22.26
N GLY A 68 20.53 11.86 21.98
CA GLY A 68 21.48 12.30 22.99
C GLY A 68 22.27 11.19 23.68
N GLN A 69 21.96 9.91 23.42
CA GLN A 69 22.76 8.78 23.85
C GLN A 69 23.78 8.41 22.74
N ALA A 70 24.99 8.09 23.14
CA ALA A 70 26.01 7.67 22.17
C ALA A 70 25.77 6.24 21.68
N ILE A 71 25.74 6.06 20.37
CA ILE A 71 25.84 4.75 19.73
C ILE A 71 27.32 4.47 19.51
N THR A 72 27.79 3.29 19.85
CA THR A 72 29.20 2.92 19.71
C THR A 72 29.40 1.91 18.60
N PHE A 73 30.48 2.12 17.83
CA PHE A 73 30.88 1.24 16.73
C PHE A 73 32.33 0.84 16.92
N ASP A 74 32.60 -0.46 16.88
CA ASP A 74 33.97 -0.99 16.93
C ASP A 74 34.54 -0.99 15.50
N VAL A 75 35.56 -0.18 15.30
CA VAL A 75 36.27 -0.03 14.02
C VAL A 75 37.59 -0.77 14.08
N PRO A 76 37.80 -1.82 13.26
CA PRO A 76 39.09 -2.53 13.20
C PRO A 76 40.23 -1.61 12.84
N ASP A 77 41.43 -1.94 13.33
CA ASP A 77 42.66 -1.19 13.03
C ASP A 77 42.86 -1.01 11.53
N GLY A 78 43.08 0.24 11.12
CA GLY A 78 43.26 0.60 9.72
C GLY A 78 42.03 0.52 8.84
N ALA A 79 40.85 0.23 9.41
CA ALA A 79 39.59 0.18 8.66
C ALA A 79 39.01 1.59 8.43
N PHE A 80 38.37 1.74 7.29
CA PHE A 80 37.62 2.95 6.97
C PHE A 80 36.35 3.03 7.81
N PHE A 81 36.07 4.21 8.36
CA PHE A 81 34.79 4.54 8.98
C PHE A 81 34.11 5.69 8.21
N GLY A 82 32.90 5.46 7.74
CA GLY A 82 32.07 6.47 7.09
C GLY A 82 30.69 6.57 7.72
N LEU A 83 30.20 7.79 7.84
CA LEU A 83 28.88 8.07 8.41
C LEU A 83 28.06 8.96 7.47
N ARG A 84 26.81 8.58 7.26
CA ARG A 84 25.81 9.41 6.60
C ARG A 84 24.52 9.47 7.44
N GLY A 85 23.93 10.65 7.53
CA GLY A 85 22.56 10.83 8.01
C GLY A 85 21.59 10.87 6.84
N ASN A 86 20.36 10.37 7.01
CA ASN A 86 19.30 10.60 6.05
C ASN A 86 18.99 12.11 6.01
N ALA A 87 19.05 12.71 4.84
CA ALA A 87 18.93 14.16 4.68
C ALA A 87 17.57 14.71 5.11
N LYS A 88 16.50 13.92 4.97
CA LYS A 88 15.15 14.31 5.32
C LYS A 88 14.40 13.11 5.88
N LEU A 89 14.00 13.24 7.15
CA LEU A 89 13.13 12.31 7.84
C LEU A 89 11.75 12.94 7.97
N HIS A 90 10.71 12.13 8.08
CA HIS A 90 9.38 12.67 8.35
C HIS A 90 9.33 13.31 9.74
N GLY A 91 9.10 14.62 9.77
CA GLY A 91 9.14 15.44 10.98
C GLY A 91 10.47 16.07 11.33
N TYR A 92 11.57 15.76 10.60
CA TYR A 92 12.89 16.31 10.83
C TYR A 92 13.70 16.45 9.55
N ASN A 93 14.55 17.48 9.50
CA ASN A 93 15.53 17.71 8.45
C ASN A 93 16.94 17.58 9.03
N LEU A 94 17.84 16.90 8.32
CA LEU A 94 19.24 16.88 8.68
C LEU A 94 19.81 18.30 8.58
N ASN A 95 20.29 18.83 9.71
CA ASN A 95 20.96 20.12 9.74
C ASN A 95 22.43 19.93 9.32
N ARG A 96 23.19 19.18 10.13
CA ARG A 96 24.62 18.95 9.88
C ARG A 96 25.13 17.69 10.60
N ILE A 97 26.33 17.28 10.22
CA ILE A 97 27.12 16.26 10.91
C ILE A 97 28.42 16.92 11.36
N GLU A 98 28.74 16.80 12.63
CA GLU A 98 29.95 17.32 13.26
C GLU A 98 30.88 16.18 13.65
N GLN A 99 32.17 16.32 13.32
CA GLN A 99 33.22 15.40 13.78
C GLN A 99 33.90 16.01 15.00
N HIS A 100 34.13 15.18 16.02
CA HIS A 100 34.83 15.52 17.25
C HIS A 100 35.98 14.56 17.46
N PRO A 101 36.94 14.89 18.36
CA PRO A 101 38.08 14.00 18.66
C PRO A 101 37.67 12.62 19.17
N ASP A 102 36.50 12.50 19.82
CA ASP A 102 35.95 11.26 20.41
C ASP A 102 34.78 10.66 19.65
N GLY A 103 34.43 11.19 18.46
CA GLY A 103 33.35 10.66 17.66
C GLY A 103 32.62 11.68 16.82
N TRP A 104 31.32 11.46 16.62
CA TRP A 104 30.48 12.22 15.70
C TRP A 104 29.18 12.65 16.34
N THR A 105 28.63 13.80 15.92
CA THR A 105 27.27 14.22 16.26
C THR A 105 26.48 14.49 14.99
N VAL A 106 25.34 13.81 14.83
CA VAL A 106 24.37 14.04 13.75
C VAL A 106 23.23 14.86 14.30
N ILE A 107 22.98 16.04 13.72
CA ILE A 107 22.03 17.02 14.25
C ILE A 107 20.86 17.17 13.28
N TYR A 108 19.65 16.96 13.79
CA TYR A 108 18.39 17.14 13.08
C TYR A 108 17.60 18.28 13.70
N ASP A 109 16.98 19.09 12.85
CA ASP A 109 16.01 20.11 13.26
C ASP A 109 14.59 19.65 12.94
N ALA A 110 13.66 19.92 13.85
CA ALA A 110 12.25 19.59 13.63
C ALA A 110 11.69 20.34 12.43
N ASP A 111 10.95 19.62 11.59
CA ASP A 111 10.10 20.16 10.55
C ASP A 111 8.67 20.29 11.11
N GLU A 112 8.36 21.41 11.71
CA GLU A 112 7.08 21.65 12.39
C GLU A 112 5.88 21.69 11.43
N GLN A 113 6.14 21.75 10.12
CA GLN A 113 5.11 21.73 9.09
C GLN A 113 4.92 20.34 8.50
N SER A 114 5.69 19.35 8.91
CA SER A 114 5.55 17.98 8.43
C SER A 114 4.26 17.34 8.91
N GLU A 115 3.44 16.87 7.99
CA GLU A 115 2.24 16.08 8.28
C GLU A 115 2.47 14.57 8.14
N TYR A 116 3.72 14.13 7.89
CA TYR A 116 4.08 12.72 7.83
C TYR A 116 4.07 12.10 9.23
N GLN A 117 3.45 10.91 9.35
CA GLN A 117 3.34 10.22 10.63
C GLN A 117 3.66 8.74 10.46
N TYR A 118 4.61 8.24 11.27
CA TYR A 118 4.84 6.81 11.39
C TYR A 118 3.73 6.18 12.24
N LEU A 119 2.80 5.46 11.62
CA LEU A 119 1.76 4.73 12.36
C LEU A 119 2.33 3.47 12.99
N TRP A 120 3.20 2.79 12.26
CA TRP A 120 4.01 1.68 12.78
C TRP A 120 5.43 1.87 12.31
N PHE A 121 6.32 1.82 13.28
CA PHE A 121 7.73 1.91 12.99
C PHE A 121 8.32 0.51 12.83
N HIS A 122 9.30 0.38 11.94
CA HIS A 122 10.03 -0.87 11.71
C HIS A 122 10.49 -1.51 13.02
N ASN A 123 10.22 -2.80 13.14
CA ASN A 123 10.57 -3.61 14.28
C ASN A 123 11.08 -4.96 13.77
N ASP A 124 12.34 -5.31 14.07
CA ASP A 124 12.95 -6.56 13.61
C ASP A 124 12.25 -7.81 14.14
N LYS A 125 11.53 -7.69 15.25
CA LYS A 125 10.76 -8.80 15.84
C LYS A 125 9.38 -8.95 15.21
N GLU A 126 8.82 -7.88 14.68
CA GLU A 126 7.47 -7.84 14.13
C GLU A 126 7.46 -6.82 12.97
N PRO A 127 8.01 -7.18 11.80
CA PRO A 127 8.01 -6.33 10.63
C PRO A 127 6.59 -6.00 10.20
N PHE A 128 6.36 -4.76 9.78
CA PHE A 128 5.06 -4.29 9.29
C PHE A 128 5.08 -4.17 7.77
N ARG A 129 4.01 -4.62 7.10
CA ARG A 129 3.87 -4.61 5.64
C ARG A 129 2.42 -4.36 5.22
N ILE A 130 2.23 -4.11 3.94
CA ILE A 130 0.96 -4.16 3.21
C ILE A 130 -0.11 -3.21 3.76
N PRO A 131 -0.09 -1.94 3.34
CA PRO A 131 -1.02 -0.92 3.82
C PRO A 131 -2.43 -1.07 3.25
N SER A 132 -3.43 -0.84 4.09
CA SER A 132 -4.82 -0.63 3.73
C SER A 132 -5.39 0.54 4.51
N ILE A 133 -6.07 1.50 3.87
CA ILE A 133 -6.68 2.66 4.52
C ILE A 133 -8.03 2.97 3.91
N VAL A 134 -9.00 3.29 4.76
CA VAL A 134 -10.33 3.74 4.35
C VAL A 134 -10.82 4.93 5.19
N THR A 135 -11.66 5.77 4.58
CA THR A 135 -12.42 6.79 5.30
C THR A 135 -13.77 6.19 5.70
N MET A 136 -13.99 6.07 7.00
CA MET A 136 -15.23 5.54 7.55
C MET A 136 -16.40 6.52 7.37
N LYS A 137 -17.64 6.03 7.48
CA LYS A 137 -18.85 6.85 7.32
C LYS A 137 -18.89 8.05 8.27
N ASN A 138 -18.38 7.92 9.50
CA ASN A 138 -18.25 9.00 10.48
C ASN A 138 -17.14 10.01 10.16
N GLY A 139 -16.42 9.80 9.06
CA GLY A 139 -15.31 10.64 8.60
C GLY A 139 -13.96 10.33 9.22
N LYS A 140 -13.88 9.48 10.25
CA LYS A 140 -12.60 9.02 10.80
C LYS A 140 -11.91 8.07 9.82
N LEU A 141 -10.60 7.95 9.99
CA LEU A 141 -9.78 7.04 9.19
C LEU A 141 -9.59 5.70 9.91
N LEU A 142 -9.49 4.63 9.15
CA LEU A 142 -9.08 3.32 9.62
C LEU A 142 -7.90 2.85 8.77
N ALA A 143 -6.76 2.61 9.38
CA ALA A 143 -5.58 2.02 8.77
C ALA A 143 -5.39 0.60 9.31
N ILE A 144 -5.16 -0.35 8.42
CA ILE A 144 -4.81 -1.76 8.73
C ILE A 144 -3.55 -2.13 7.94
N ASN A 145 -2.71 -2.98 8.51
CA ASN A 145 -1.57 -3.56 7.83
C ASN A 145 -1.18 -4.90 8.47
N ASP A 146 -0.37 -5.67 7.76
CA ASP A 146 0.24 -6.87 8.30
C ASP A 146 1.24 -6.53 9.41
N ALA A 147 1.20 -7.32 10.50
CA ALA A 147 2.30 -7.52 11.41
C ALA A 147 2.83 -8.94 11.18
N ARG A 148 4.12 -9.08 10.89
CA ARG A 148 4.72 -10.32 10.38
C ARG A 148 5.77 -10.92 11.34
N PRO A 149 5.36 -11.50 12.48
CA PRO A 149 6.31 -12.14 13.41
C PRO A 149 7.18 -13.22 12.74
N CYS A 150 6.68 -13.87 11.68
CA CYS A 150 7.47 -14.84 10.90
C CYS A 150 8.55 -14.19 10.00
N GLY A 151 8.56 -12.86 9.86
CA GLY A 151 9.52 -12.15 8.99
C GLY A 151 9.31 -12.37 7.49
N ASN A 152 8.18 -12.96 7.05
CA ASN A 152 7.94 -13.36 5.67
C ASN A 152 6.47 -13.17 5.26
N ASP A 153 6.11 -13.57 4.04
CA ASP A 153 4.76 -13.54 3.50
C ASP A 153 3.86 -14.65 4.10
N ILE A 154 2.56 -14.58 3.82
CA ILE A 154 1.58 -15.58 4.23
C ILE A 154 1.96 -16.95 3.68
N GLY A 155 1.80 -17.97 4.51
CA GLY A 155 2.18 -19.34 4.22
C GLY A 155 3.58 -19.73 4.66
N TYR A 156 4.37 -18.78 5.19
CA TYR A 156 5.68 -19.06 5.80
C TYR A 156 5.66 -19.07 7.33
N GLY A 157 4.55 -18.69 7.93
CA GLY A 157 4.36 -18.64 9.36
C GLY A 157 3.30 -17.60 9.74
N ARG A 158 3.25 -17.26 11.01
CA ARG A 158 2.26 -16.34 11.55
C ARG A 158 2.37 -14.95 10.96
N VAL A 159 1.24 -14.46 10.46
CA VAL A 159 0.98 -13.07 10.07
C VAL A 159 -0.31 -12.62 10.75
N ASP A 160 -0.30 -11.43 11.31
CA ASP A 160 -1.41 -10.83 12.05
C ASP A 160 -1.90 -9.56 11.32
N GLN A 161 -3.16 -9.17 11.54
CA GLN A 161 -3.67 -7.88 11.11
C GLN A 161 -3.71 -6.89 12.28
N VAL A 162 -3.06 -5.75 12.12
CA VAL A 162 -3.05 -4.68 13.12
C VAL A 162 -3.70 -3.41 12.57
N MET A 163 -4.39 -2.66 13.44
CA MET A 163 -5.12 -1.47 13.05
C MET A 163 -4.86 -0.27 13.95
N ARG A 164 -5.09 0.93 13.39
CA ARG A 164 -5.23 2.20 14.12
C ARG A 164 -6.42 2.99 13.57
N ILE A 165 -7.08 3.73 14.47
CA ILE A 165 -8.18 4.65 14.09
C ILE A 165 -7.66 6.07 14.20
N GLY A 166 -7.71 6.81 13.08
CA GLY A 166 -7.32 8.21 12.99
C GLY A 166 -8.49 9.18 13.17
N THR A 167 -8.20 10.41 13.56
CA THR A 167 -9.16 11.53 13.48
C THR A 167 -9.58 11.79 12.03
N LYS A 168 -10.58 12.64 11.81
CA LYS A 168 -11.09 12.95 10.45
C LYS A 168 -10.04 13.58 9.53
N ASP A 169 -9.17 14.36 10.12
CA ASP A 169 -8.04 15.04 9.47
C ASP A 169 -6.75 14.22 9.47
N GLY A 170 -6.74 13.06 10.15
CA GLY A 170 -5.57 12.21 10.29
C GLY A 170 -4.48 12.77 11.19
N SER A 171 -4.75 13.85 11.94
CA SER A 171 -3.76 14.49 12.81
C SER A 171 -3.41 13.69 14.07
N LYS A 172 -4.31 12.79 14.49
CA LYS A 172 -4.11 11.93 15.67
C LYS A 172 -4.60 10.51 15.38
N TRP A 173 -3.90 9.53 15.93
CA TRP A 173 -4.20 8.11 15.78
C TRP A 173 -4.28 7.42 17.14
N SER A 174 -5.15 6.42 17.23
CA SER A 174 -5.22 5.53 18.38
C SER A 174 -3.93 4.70 18.52
N GLU A 175 -3.75 4.08 19.66
CA GLU A 175 -2.79 2.99 19.78
C GLU A 175 -3.14 1.84 18.83
N GLY A 176 -2.11 1.05 18.45
CA GLY A 176 -2.28 -0.13 17.61
C GLY A 176 -3.06 -1.23 18.33
N LYS A 177 -3.95 -1.91 17.61
CA LYS A 177 -4.70 -3.07 18.10
C LYS A 177 -4.69 -4.15 17.03
N TYR A 178 -4.69 -5.40 17.46
CA TYR A 178 -4.91 -6.50 16.54
C TYR A 178 -6.39 -6.58 16.13
N VAL A 179 -6.64 -6.82 14.85
CA VAL A 179 -7.95 -7.17 14.30
C VAL A 179 -8.16 -8.67 14.41
N ILE A 180 -7.21 -9.42 13.87
CA ILE A 180 -7.15 -10.87 13.93
C ILE A 180 -5.69 -11.30 14.00
N GLN A 181 -5.43 -12.42 14.64
CA GLN A 181 -4.08 -12.97 14.78
C GLN A 181 -4.02 -14.36 14.16
N GLY A 182 -2.91 -14.65 13.53
CA GLY A 182 -2.55 -15.99 13.12
C GLY A 182 -2.34 -16.91 14.32
N SER A 183 -2.20 -18.18 14.06
CA SER A 183 -1.97 -19.20 15.08
C SER A 183 -0.50 -19.60 15.13
N TYR A 184 -0.02 -19.95 16.32
CA TYR A 184 1.22 -20.71 16.50
C TYR A 184 0.88 -22.18 16.67
N SER A 185 1.67 -23.03 16.04
CA SER A 185 1.63 -24.48 16.26
C SER A 185 2.85 -24.88 17.08
N ASP A 186 2.60 -25.46 18.27
CA ASP A 186 3.66 -26.01 19.13
C ASP A 186 4.23 -27.34 18.61
N GLU A 187 3.66 -27.92 17.53
CA GLU A 187 3.96 -29.28 17.07
C GLU A 187 4.62 -29.37 15.69
N GLY A 188 5.22 -28.28 15.18
CA GLY A 188 5.91 -28.28 13.89
C GLY A 188 4.97 -28.30 12.66
N VAL A 189 3.68 -28.10 12.85
CA VAL A 189 2.72 -27.75 11.79
C VAL A 189 2.95 -26.29 11.41
N ARG A 190 2.77 -25.93 10.14
CA ARG A 190 2.90 -24.55 9.69
C ARG A 190 1.92 -23.64 10.43
N ASP A 191 2.42 -22.50 10.88
CA ASP A 191 1.58 -21.47 11.50
C ASP A 191 0.67 -20.82 10.47
N ASP A 192 -0.60 -20.62 10.82
CA ASP A 192 -1.55 -19.90 9.99
C ASP A 192 -1.32 -18.39 10.09
N GLY A 193 -1.51 -17.69 8.98
CA GLY A 193 -1.46 -16.23 8.90
C GLY A 193 -2.76 -15.63 8.39
N PHE A 194 -2.94 -14.32 8.63
CA PHE A 194 -3.93 -13.44 7.98
C PHE A 194 -3.21 -12.20 7.48
N GLY A 195 -3.35 -11.89 6.19
CA GLY A 195 -2.61 -10.78 5.61
C GLY A 195 -3.17 -10.32 4.27
N ASP A 196 -2.45 -9.37 3.66
CA ASP A 196 -2.85 -8.69 2.44
C ASP A 196 -4.25 -8.04 2.56
N PRO A 197 -4.51 -7.20 3.60
CA PRO A 197 -5.83 -6.68 3.91
C PRO A 197 -6.39 -5.85 2.75
N ALA A 198 -7.65 -6.12 2.38
CA ALA A 198 -8.39 -5.36 1.40
C ALA A 198 -9.73 -4.92 1.98
N MET A 199 -9.95 -3.60 2.08
CA MET A 199 -11.12 -3.03 2.77
C MET A 199 -12.02 -2.22 1.87
N VAL A 200 -13.31 -2.19 2.23
CA VAL A 200 -14.29 -1.22 1.75
C VAL A 200 -15.27 -0.85 2.85
N VAL A 201 -15.72 0.40 2.82
CA VAL A 201 -16.78 0.91 3.69
C VAL A 201 -18.06 1.05 2.87
N ASP A 202 -19.14 0.39 3.28
CA ASP A 202 -20.43 0.61 2.67
C ASP A 202 -20.90 2.05 2.93
N ARG A 203 -21.09 2.80 1.85
CA ARG A 203 -21.45 4.22 1.94
C ARG A 203 -22.78 4.48 2.61
N GLU A 204 -23.71 3.52 2.60
CA GLU A 204 -25.04 3.70 3.19
C GLU A 204 -25.09 3.26 4.65
N SER A 205 -24.69 2.06 4.97
CA SER A 205 -24.72 1.54 6.34
C SER A 205 -23.53 1.99 7.18
N GLY A 206 -22.37 2.17 6.56
CA GLY A 206 -21.09 2.39 7.23
C GLY A 206 -20.44 1.09 7.72
N ALA A 207 -20.99 -0.07 7.38
CA ALA A 207 -20.35 -1.34 7.62
C ALA A 207 -19.02 -1.41 6.85
N ILE A 208 -18.04 -2.07 7.45
CA ILE A 208 -16.73 -2.28 6.85
C ILE A 208 -16.60 -3.76 6.51
N LEU A 209 -16.24 -4.06 5.28
CA LEU A 209 -15.85 -5.37 4.81
C LEU A 209 -14.33 -5.41 4.74
N LEU A 210 -13.73 -6.41 5.37
CA LEU A 210 -12.31 -6.76 5.27
C LEU A 210 -12.20 -8.15 4.67
N ILE A 211 -11.37 -8.28 3.65
CA ILE A 211 -10.97 -9.55 3.03
C ILE A 211 -9.47 -9.71 3.25
N ASP A 212 -9.07 -10.86 3.77
CA ASP A 212 -7.68 -11.25 3.97
C ASP A 212 -7.36 -12.54 3.21
N VAL A 213 -6.14 -12.65 2.73
CA VAL A 213 -5.55 -13.95 2.43
C VAL A 213 -5.17 -14.61 3.76
N CYS A 214 -5.40 -15.91 3.91
CA CYS A 214 -5.11 -16.57 5.18
C CYS A 214 -4.54 -17.98 5.00
N GLY A 215 -4.25 -18.65 6.14
CA GLY A 215 -3.76 -20.01 6.21
C GLY A 215 -2.24 -20.15 6.10
N HIS A 216 -1.81 -21.37 5.81
CA HIS A 216 -0.39 -21.76 5.77
C HIS A 216 0.10 -22.15 4.37
N THR A 217 -0.71 -21.93 3.35
CA THR A 217 -0.34 -22.25 1.96
C THR A 217 0.15 -21.01 1.24
N VAL A 218 1.39 -21.02 0.79
CA VAL A 218 1.98 -19.96 -0.03
C VAL A 218 1.25 -19.89 -1.36
N CYS A 219 0.91 -18.70 -1.85
CA CYS A 219 0.03 -18.51 -3.02
C CYS A 219 0.51 -19.26 -4.27
N TRP A 220 1.82 -19.35 -4.54
CA TRP A 220 2.34 -20.11 -5.68
C TRP A 220 2.36 -21.63 -5.47
N HIS A 221 2.10 -22.14 -4.25
CA HIS A 221 1.98 -23.56 -3.95
C HIS A 221 0.53 -24.06 -3.98
N GLY A 222 -0.45 -23.18 -3.86
CA GLY A 222 -1.86 -23.55 -3.91
C GLY A 222 -2.20 -24.37 -5.17
N ASN A 223 -3.07 -25.37 -5.04
CA ASN A 223 -3.41 -26.31 -6.11
C ASN A 223 -4.88 -26.76 -6.07
N TRP A 224 -5.79 -25.80 -5.97
CA TRP A 224 -7.23 -26.08 -6.03
C TRP A 224 -7.66 -26.61 -7.40
N PRO A 225 -8.60 -27.58 -7.52
CA PRO A 225 -9.21 -28.37 -6.45
C PRO A 225 -8.49 -29.69 -6.16
N ASP A 226 -7.28 -29.87 -6.67
CA ASP A 226 -6.51 -31.13 -6.57
C ASP A 226 -5.63 -31.17 -5.29
N GLY A 227 -5.53 -30.05 -4.56
CA GLY A 227 -4.76 -29.88 -3.34
C GLY A 227 -5.24 -28.67 -2.55
N GLU A 228 -4.42 -28.20 -1.63
CA GLU A 228 -4.77 -27.08 -0.76
C GLU A 228 -4.89 -25.77 -1.55
N PRO A 229 -5.98 -25.00 -1.33
CA PRO A 229 -6.09 -23.62 -1.82
C PRO A 229 -5.16 -22.68 -1.06
N ASN A 230 -5.05 -21.45 -1.53
CA ASN A 230 -4.69 -20.31 -0.70
C ASN A 230 -6.00 -19.75 -0.13
N PRO A 231 -6.29 -19.92 1.18
CA PRO A 231 -7.60 -19.60 1.71
C PRO A 231 -7.87 -18.10 1.77
N VAL A 232 -9.15 -17.74 1.87
CA VAL A 232 -9.63 -16.36 1.94
C VAL A 232 -10.56 -16.20 3.13
N ALA A 233 -10.25 -15.24 4.00
CA ALA A 233 -11.05 -14.87 5.15
C ALA A 233 -11.86 -13.61 4.89
N ARG A 234 -13.04 -13.54 5.50
CA ARG A 234 -13.91 -12.37 5.52
C ARG A 234 -14.27 -11.98 6.94
N LEU A 235 -14.14 -10.67 7.22
CA LEU A 235 -14.57 -10.06 8.46
C LEU A 235 -15.42 -8.82 8.19
N TYR A 236 -16.27 -8.49 9.15
CA TYR A 236 -17.07 -7.27 9.16
C TYR A 236 -16.87 -6.47 10.44
N SER A 237 -16.98 -5.14 10.32
CA SER A 237 -17.20 -4.25 11.45
C SER A 237 -18.38 -3.33 11.16
N THR A 238 -19.31 -3.19 12.10
CA THR A 238 -20.51 -2.33 11.98
C THR A 238 -20.49 -1.15 12.96
N ASP A 239 -19.41 -0.99 13.72
CA ASP A 239 -19.25 0.00 14.78
C ASP A 239 -18.02 0.90 14.58
N ASN A 240 -17.64 1.14 13.31
CA ASN A 240 -16.49 1.93 12.88
C ASN A 240 -15.15 1.34 13.36
N GLY A 241 -14.94 0.06 13.17
CA GLY A 241 -13.68 -0.62 13.43
C GLY A 241 -13.39 -0.96 14.89
N LYS A 242 -14.36 -0.80 15.80
CA LYS A 242 -14.15 -1.09 17.22
C LYS A 242 -14.18 -2.59 17.51
N THR A 243 -15.12 -3.29 16.88
CA THR A 243 -15.24 -4.76 16.95
C THR A 243 -15.31 -5.36 15.55
N TRP A 244 -14.83 -6.58 15.44
CA TRP A 244 -14.76 -7.34 14.20
C TRP A 244 -15.34 -8.73 14.37
N GLY A 245 -15.87 -9.31 13.29
CA GLY A 245 -16.37 -10.66 13.30
C GLY A 245 -17.05 -11.09 11.99
N ASP A 246 -17.70 -12.24 12.01
CA ASP A 246 -18.23 -12.95 10.84
C ASP A 246 -19.54 -12.40 10.26
N ALA A 247 -20.29 -11.59 11.02
CA ALA A 247 -21.66 -11.21 10.69
C ALA A 247 -21.82 -9.75 10.29
N LEU A 248 -22.43 -9.49 9.12
CA LEU A 248 -22.72 -8.16 8.58
C LEU A 248 -23.68 -7.35 9.45
N ASN A 249 -24.54 -8.00 10.24
CA ASN A 249 -25.48 -7.32 11.15
C ASN A 249 -24.86 -6.97 12.52
N GLY A 250 -23.55 -7.20 12.71
CA GLY A 250 -22.82 -6.94 13.95
C GLY A 250 -23.11 -7.92 15.09
N LYS A 251 -23.96 -8.93 14.87
CA LYS A 251 -24.19 -10.01 15.83
C LYS A 251 -23.24 -11.16 15.54
N HIS A 252 -21.97 -10.93 15.88
CA HIS A 252 -20.91 -11.89 15.60
C HIS A 252 -21.05 -13.17 16.43
N SER A 253 -20.64 -14.28 15.85
CA SER A 253 -20.49 -15.55 16.56
C SER A 253 -19.39 -15.43 17.65
N ALA A 254 -19.40 -16.36 18.60
CA ALA A 254 -18.30 -16.44 19.55
C ALA A 254 -16.97 -16.71 18.80
N ALA A 255 -15.93 -16.01 19.20
CA ALA A 255 -14.61 -16.26 18.65
C ALA A 255 -14.18 -17.70 18.96
N PRO A 256 -13.52 -18.40 18.02
CA PRO A 256 -12.87 -19.67 18.32
C PRO A 256 -11.90 -19.55 19.50
N LYS A 257 -11.67 -20.65 20.22
CA LYS A 257 -10.75 -20.65 21.37
C LYS A 257 -9.36 -20.12 20.94
N GLY A 258 -8.90 -19.08 21.63
CA GLY A 258 -7.62 -18.42 21.35
C GLY A 258 -7.65 -17.37 20.24
N ALA A 259 -8.73 -17.22 19.48
CA ALA A 259 -8.88 -16.16 18.50
C ALA A 259 -9.46 -14.87 19.12
N LEU A 260 -9.12 -13.71 18.54
CA LEU A 260 -9.62 -12.41 18.98
C LEU A 260 -11.06 -12.15 18.56
N CYS A 261 -11.45 -12.69 17.41
CA CYS A 261 -12.79 -12.53 16.83
C CYS A 261 -13.20 -13.76 16.00
N SER A 262 -14.47 -13.88 15.69
CA SER A 262 -14.96 -14.81 14.68
C SER A 262 -14.67 -14.28 13.27
N TRP A 263 -14.56 -15.15 12.29
CA TRP A 263 -14.40 -14.83 10.88
C TRP A 263 -15.04 -15.92 10.01
N THR A 264 -15.22 -15.63 8.73
CA THR A 264 -15.80 -16.60 7.79
C THR A 264 -14.75 -17.00 6.75
N ASP A 265 -14.51 -18.30 6.60
CA ASP A 265 -13.82 -18.84 5.44
C ASP A 265 -14.72 -18.73 4.21
N ILE A 266 -14.31 -17.91 3.24
CA ILE A 266 -15.01 -17.71 1.97
C ILE A 266 -14.24 -18.29 0.78
N THR A 267 -13.31 -19.16 1.02
CA THR A 267 -12.48 -19.80 0.00
C THR A 267 -13.32 -20.42 -1.11
N ASN A 268 -14.31 -21.22 -0.73
CA ASN A 268 -15.22 -21.86 -1.70
C ASN A 268 -16.03 -20.85 -2.52
N ASN A 269 -16.38 -19.69 -1.95
CA ASN A 269 -17.11 -18.63 -2.67
C ASN A 269 -16.22 -17.97 -3.73
N PHE A 270 -14.96 -17.71 -3.39
CA PHE A 270 -14.00 -17.11 -4.31
C PHE A 270 -13.62 -18.04 -5.45
N TYR A 271 -13.23 -19.28 -5.13
CA TYR A 271 -12.88 -20.27 -6.16
C TYR A 271 -14.10 -20.72 -6.96
N GLY A 272 -15.28 -20.79 -6.33
CA GLY A 272 -16.55 -21.12 -6.97
C GLY A 272 -17.01 -20.12 -8.03
N ALA A 273 -16.52 -18.89 -7.98
CA ALA A 273 -16.79 -17.87 -8.99
C ALA A 273 -16.11 -18.15 -10.35
N PHE A 274 -15.16 -19.09 -10.40
CA PHE A 274 -14.40 -19.48 -11.59
C PHE A 274 -14.82 -20.84 -12.12
N MET A 275 -14.14 -21.32 -13.17
CA MET A 275 -14.41 -22.62 -13.78
C MET A 275 -14.30 -23.75 -12.77
N GLN A 276 -15.33 -24.59 -12.72
CA GLN A 276 -15.40 -25.73 -11.83
C GLN A 276 -15.16 -27.05 -12.60
N ARG A 277 -14.75 -28.11 -11.89
CA ARG A 277 -14.54 -29.43 -12.46
C ARG A 277 -15.82 -29.92 -13.16
N GLY A 278 -15.67 -30.38 -14.39
CA GLY A 278 -16.78 -30.81 -15.24
C GLY A 278 -17.36 -29.73 -16.16
N GLU A 279 -16.99 -28.46 -15.98
CA GLU A 279 -17.35 -27.39 -16.91
C GLU A 279 -16.40 -27.38 -18.12
N GLU A 280 -16.93 -27.05 -19.29
CA GLU A 280 -16.12 -26.89 -20.51
C GLU A 280 -15.08 -25.80 -20.34
N GLY A 281 -13.81 -26.09 -20.63
CA GLY A 281 -12.69 -25.18 -20.46
C GLY A 281 -12.07 -25.19 -19.06
N PHE A 282 -12.51 -26.05 -18.12
CA PHE A 282 -11.96 -26.14 -16.79
C PHE A 282 -10.43 -26.24 -16.77
N ASP A 283 -9.84 -27.20 -17.51
CA ASP A 283 -8.39 -27.41 -17.53
C ASP A 283 -7.61 -26.20 -18.02
N LYS A 284 -8.21 -25.39 -18.89
CA LYS A 284 -7.60 -24.18 -19.45
C LYS A 284 -7.72 -22.96 -18.54
N TYR A 285 -8.82 -22.82 -17.79
CA TYR A 285 -9.16 -21.59 -17.08
C TYR A 285 -9.31 -21.74 -15.57
N ARG A 286 -9.09 -22.95 -15.02
CA ARG A 286 -9.20 -23.23 -13.58
C ARG A 286 -8.27 -22.34 -12.77
N VAL A 287 -8.72 -21.93 -11.61
CA VAL A 287 -7.92 -21.17 -10.63
C VAL A 287 -7.38 -22.14 -9.60
N GLN A 288 -6.08 -22.33 -9.58
CA GLN A 288 -5.41 -23.22 -8.63
C GLN A 288 -5.05 -22.52 -7.32
N SER A 289 -4.77 -21.23 -7.39
CA SER A 289 -4.49 -20.39 -6.26
C SER A 289 -4.82 -18.93 -6.60
N LEU A 290 -5.15 -18.14 -5.60
CA LEU A 290 -5.44 -16.73 -5.75
C LEU A 290 -5.08 -15.93 -4.48
N PHE A 291 -4.91 -14.62 -4.64
CA PHE A 291 -4.96 -13.65 -3.54
C PHE A 291 -5.64 -12.37 -4.00
N VAL A 292 -6.22 -11.64 -3.05
CA VAL A 292 -6.88 -10.35 -3.30
C VAL A 292 -5.83 -9.25 -3.42
N GLY A 293 -6.02 -8.30 -4.32
CA GLY A 293 -5.20 -7.09 -4.37
C GLY A 293 -5.39 -6.27 -3.08
N SER A 294 -4.35 -6.25 -2.23
CA SER A 294 -4.37 -5.57 -0.92
C SER A 294 -4.67 -4.07 -1.00
N GLY A 295 -5.10 -3.46 0.09
CA GLY A 295 -5.41 -2.04 0.20
C GLY A 295 -6.91 -1.76 0.14
N LYS A 296 -7.41 -1.17 -0.94
CA LYS A 296 -8.84 -0.81 -1.06
C LYS A 296 -9.58 -1.73 -2.02
N LEU A 297 -10.74 -2.23 -1.62
CA LEU A 297 -11.79 -2.72 -2.52
C LEU A 297 -12.60 -1.53 -3.03
N THR A 298 -13.23 -1.66 -4.20
CA THR A 298 -13.99 -0.56 -4.80
C THR A 298 -15.48 -0.82 -4.72
N GLN A 299 -16.23 0.10 -4.11
CA GLN A 299 -17.68 0.10 -4.15
C GLN A 299 -18.19 0.95 -5.31
N SER A 300 -19.02 0.38 -6.17
CA SER A 300 -19.67 1.08 -7.29
C SER A 300 -20.42 2.32 -6.81
N LYS A 301 -20.35 3.39 -7.58
CA LYS A 301 -21.11 4.63 -7.36
C LYS A 301 -22.47 4.58 -8.04
N THR A 302 -22.61 3.72 -9.05
CA THR A 302 -23.75 3.70 -9.96
C THR A 302 -24.61 2.43 -9.88
N ILE A 303 -24.01 1.28 -9.55
CA ILE A 303 -24.70 -0.01 -9.55
C ILE A 303 -25.11 -0.38 -8.13
N LYS A 304 -26.41 -0.42 -7.89
CA LYS A 304 -27.02 -0.87 -6.63
C LYS A 304 -27.95 -2.04 -6.89
N VAL A 305 -27.75 -3.13 -6.15
CA VAL A 305 -28.60 -4.31 -6.22
C VAL A 305 -29.18 -4.58 -4.83
N GLY A 306 -30.50 -4.58 -4.71
CA GLY A 306 -31.16 -4.67 -3.42
C GLY A 306 -30.75 -3.53 -2.49
N THR A 307 -30.14 -3.86 -1.36
CA THR A 307 -29.72 -2.91 -0.33
C THR A 307 -28.25 -2.47 -0.45
N HIS A 308 -27.46 -3.11 -1.32
CA HIS A 308 -26.02 -2.84 -1.40
C HIS A 308 -25.58 -2.33 -2.77
N TYR A 309 -24.60 -1.44 -2.77
CA TYR A 309 -23.86 -1.14 -3.98
C TYR A 309 -22.86 -2.25 -4.28
N ARG A 310 -22.69 -2.58 -5.56
CA ARG A 310 -21.72 -3.57 -6.03
C ARG A 310 -20.33 -3.26 -5.51
N VAL A 311 -19.63 -4.28 -5.03
CA VAL A 311 -18.21 -4.17 -4.62
C VAL A 311 -17.38 -5.03 -5.54
N TYR A 312 -16.25 -4.49 -5.98
CA TYR A 312 -15.27 -5.16 -6.84
C TYR A 312 -14.03 -5.57 -6.02
N ALA A 313 -13.58 -6.80 -6.20
CA ALA A 313 -12.38 -7.36 -5.62
C ALA A 313 -11.47 -7.89 -6.75
N PRO A 314 -10.45 -7.14 -7.15
CA PRO A 314 -9.47 -7.63 -8.11
C PRO A 314 -8.55 -8.65 -7.45
N VAL A 315 -8.26 -9.75 -8.14
CA VAL A 315 -7.47 -10.88 -7.64
C VAL A 315 -6.35 -11.25 -8.61
N TRP A 316 -5.23 -11.67 -8.06
CA TRP A 316 -4.25 -12.46 -8.80
C TRP A 316 -4.68 -13.92 -8.81
N THR A 317 -4.41 -14.63 -9.92
CA THR A 317 -4.65 -16.05 -10.04
C THR A 317 -3.44 -16.74 -10.63
N LYS A 318 -3.01 -17.85 -10.00
CA LYS A 318 -1.84 -18.63 -10.41
C LYS A 318 -1.97 -19.05 -11.88
N ASN A 319 -0.91 -18.85 -12.63
CA ASN A 319 -0.76 -19.17 -14.06
C ASN A 319 -1.60 -18.33 -15.04
N HIS A 320 -2.52 -17.51 -14.57
CA HIS A 320 -3.40 -16.73 -15.45
C HIS A 320 -3.23 -15.22 -15.33
N GLY A 321 -2.76 -14.71 -14.17
CA GLY A 321 -2.67 -13.28 -13.91
C GLY A 321 -3.93 -12.75 -13.27
N ASN A 322 -4.33 -11.51 -13.61
CA ASN A 322 -5.41 -10.85 -12.88
C ASN A 322 -6.80 -11.22 -13.42
N ARG A 323 -7.73 -11.28 -12.47
CA ARG A 323 -9.18 -11.35 -12.69
C ARG A 323 -9.85 -10.36 -11.73
N VAL A 324 -11.15 -10.13 -11.91
CA VAL A 324 -11.93 -9.28 -11.02
C VAL A 324 -13.17 -10.04 -10.59
N LEU A 325 -13.39 -10.09 -9.29
CA LEU A 325 -14.63 -10.56 -8.68
C LEU A 325 -15.53 -9.38 -8.35
N TYR A 326 -16.84 -9.62 -8.28
CA TYR A 326 -17.79 -8.67 -7.73
C TYR A 326 -18.78 -9.35 -6.80
N THR A 327 -19.36 -8.56 -5.91
CA THR A 327 -20.44 -8.95 -5.01
C THR A 327 -21.55 -7.90 -5.01
N ASP A 328 -22.79 -8.33 -4.96
CA ASP A 328 -23.98 -7.48 -4.87
C ASP A 328 -24.66 -7.57 -3.48
N ASP A 329 -24.11 -8.37 -2.57
CA ASP A 329 -24.59 -8.62 -1.22
C ASP A 329 -23.55 -8.32 -0.13
N PHE A 330 -22.64 -7.39 -0.46
CA PHE A 330 -21.57 -6.92 0.42
C PHE A 330 -20.67 -8.04 0.95
N GLY A 331 -20.24 -8.93 0.05
CA GLY A 331 -19.21 -9.94 0.31
C GLY A 331 -19.74 -11.31 0.76
N GLN A 332 -21.06 -11.55 0.69
CA GLN A 332 -21.60 -12.87 1.04
C GLN A 332 -21.46 -13.86 -0.12
N THR A 333 -21.72 -13.40 -1.36
CA THR A 333 -21.49 -14.20 -2.57
C THR A 333 -20.61 -13.43 -3.58
N TRP A 334 -19.88 -14.15 -4.40
CA TRP A 334 -18.94 -13.58 -5.34
C TRP A 334 -19.08 -14.15 -6.74
N HIS A 335 -18.88 -13.31 -7.76
CA HIS A 335 -19.02 -13.64 -9.17
C HIS A 335 -17.85 -13.08 -9.96
N ALA A 336 -17.44 -13.77 -11.03
CA ALA A 336 -16.37 -13.29 -11.90
C ALA A 336 -16.90 -12.23 -12.88
N LEU A 337 -16.31 -11.04 -12.88
CA LEU A 337 -16.65 -9.94 -13.78
C LEU A 337 -16.14 -10.26 -15.20
N GLY A 338 -17.07 -10.37 -16.13
CA GLY A 338 -16.78 -10.80 -17.51
C GLY A 338 -16.83 -12.31 -17.71
N GLY A 339 -17.28 -13.06 -16.67
CA GLY A 339 -17.47 -14.51 -16.73
C GLY A 339 -16.26 -15.32 -16.26
N LYS A 340 -16.50 -16.61 -16.06
CA LYS A 340 -15.56 -17.55 -15.42
C LYS A 340 -14.22 -17.74 -16.18
N ALA A 341 -14.20 -17.49 -17.48
CA ALA A 341 -13.03 -17.62 -18.34
C ALA A 341 -12.30 -16.30 -18.62
N ALA A 342 -12.83 -15.17 -18.14
CA ALA A 342 -12.24 -13.85 -18.41
C ALA A 342 -10.82 -13.73 -17.86
N LEU A 343 -9.90 -13.19 -18.66
CA LEU A 343 -8.51 -12.93 -18.32
C LEU A 343 -8.18 -11.46 -18.60
N PRO A 344 -8.61 -10.53 -17.77
CA PRO A 344 -8.44 -9.09 -18.01
C PRO A 344 -6.98 -8.62 -18.09
N CYS A 345 -6.05 -9.26 -17.38
CA CYS A 345 -4.62 -9.00 -17.53
C CYS A 345 -3.82 -10.29 -17.38
N PRO A 346 -3.60 -11.04 -18.47
CA PRO A 346 -2.78 -12.24 -18.44
C PRO A 346 -1.37 -11.97 -17.94
N GLY A 347 -0.88 -12.77 -16.99
CA GLY A 347 0.43 -12.61 -16.37
C GLY A 347 0.58 -11.32 -15.51
N GLY A 348 -0.53 -10.66 -15.18
CA GLY A 348 -0.56 -9.59 -14.19
C GLY A 348 -0.33 -10.15 -12.79
N ASP A 349 0.29 -9.34 -11.93
CA ASP A 349 0.53 -9.59 -10.51
C ASP A 349 -0.53 -8.83 -9.70
N GLU A 350 -0.17 -8.09 -8.67
CA GLU A 350 -1.10 -7.38 -7.77
C GLU A 350 -1.99 -6.37 -8.51
N PRO A 351 -3.31 -6.59 -8.49
CA PRO A 351 -4.26 -5.75 -9.20
C PRO A 351 -4.97 -4.75 -8.28
N LYS A 352 -5.46 -3.67 -8.89
CA LYS A 352 -6.42 -2.72 -8.33
C LYS A 352 -7.51 -2.44 -9.35
N CYS A 353 -8.69 -2.04 -8.89
CA CYS A 353 -9.73 -1.54 -9.79
C CYS A 353 -10.42 -0.29 -9.22
N GLU A 354 -11.07 0.46 -10.11
CA GLU A 354 -11.88 1.63 -9.75
C GLU A 354 -13.02 1.79 -10.77
N GLU A 355 -14.12 2.42 -10.36
CA GLU A 355 -15.22 2.74 -11.26
C GLU A 355 -14.96 4.07 -11.98
N LEU A 356 -15.11 4.06 -13.29
CA LEU A 356 -15.00 5.24 -14.16
C LEU A 356 -16.33 6.01 -14.21
N PRO A 357 -16.34 7.27 -14.71
CA PRO A 357 -17.56 8.10 -14.69
C PRO A 357 -18.78 7.52 -15.40
N ASP A 358 -18.57 6.69 -16.41
CA ASP A 358 -19.64 6.01 -17.17
C ASP A 358 -20.11 4.69 -16.51
N GLY A 359 -19.56 4.35 -15.34
CA GLY A 359 -19.84 3.10 -14.63
C GLY A 359 -19.03 1.90 -15.12
N SER A 360 -18.17 2.06 -16.13
CA SER A 360 -17.21 1.02 -16.50
C SER A 360 -16.14 0.84 -15.40
N VAL A 361 -15.41 -0.27 -15.43
CA VAL A 361 -14.44 -0.61 -14.39
C VAL A 361 -13.04 -0.65 -14.97
N VAL A 362 -12.16 0.22 -14.50
CA VAL A 362 -10.75 0.15 -14.85
C VAL A 362 -10.02 -0.81 -13.92
N LEU A 363 -9.21 -1.69 -14.51
CA LEU A 363 -8.24 -2.54 -13.82
C LEU A 363 -6.85 -1.94 -14.00
N SER A 364 -6.13 -1.76 -12.90
CA SER A 364 -4.73 -1.34 -12.85
C SER A 364 -3.91 -2.50 -12.29
N SER A 365 -3.06 -3.10 -13.12
CA SER A 365 -2.31 -4.32 -12.79
C SER A 365 -0.81 -4.03 -12.67
N ARG A 366 -0.16 -4.56 -11.64
CA ARG A 366 1.29 -4.71 -11.62
C ARG A 366 1.68 -5.79 -12.62
N LYS A 367 2.58 -5.49 -13.56
CA LYS A 367 3.11 -6.47 -14.49
C LYS A 367 4.49 -6.05 -14.99
N GLY A 368 5.48 -6.93 -14.82
CA GLY A 368 6.87 -6.57 -15.13
C GLY A 368 7.33 -5.34 -14.35
N ALA A 369 7.86 -4.34 -15.06
CA ALA A 369 8.34 -3.09 -14.47
C ALA A 369 7.32 -1.93 -14.63
N GLY A 370 6.02 -2.18 -14.43
CA GLY A 370 5.08 -1.07 -14.63
C GLY A 370 3.63 -1.39 -14.30
N ARG A 371 2.75 -0.55 -14.84
CA ARG A 371 1.30 -0.69 -14.73
C ARG A 371 0.69 -0.98 -16.09
N TYR A 372 -0.21 -1.95 -16.10
CA TYR A 372 -1.06 -2.28 -17.21
C TYR A 372 -2.49 -1.89 -16.87
N PHE A 373 -3.17 -1.27 -17.81
CA PHE A 373 -4.58 -0.89 -17.65
C PHE A 373 -5.46 -1.70 -18.60
N ASN A 374 -6.62 -2.10 -18.11
CA ASN A 374 -7.71 -2.65 -18.91
C ASN A 374 -9.03 -2.05 -18.42
N ILE A 375 -10.07 -2.08 -19.25
CA ILE A 375 -11.40 -1.54 -18.92
C ILE A 375 -12.45 -2.58 -19.23
N TYR A 376 -13.31 -2.84 -18.24
CA TYR A 376 -14.56 -3.58 -18.42
C TYR A 376 -15.67 -2.62 -18.79
N LYS A 377 -16.28 -2.81 -19.95
CA LYS A 377 -17.44 -2.04 -20.38
C LYS A 377 -18.69 -2.90 -20.29
N TYR A 378 -19.68 -2.40 -19.58
CA TYR A 378 -20.98 -3.02 -19.54
C TYR A 378 -21.70 -2.83 -20.88
N SER A 379 -22.41 -3.86 -21.32
CA SER A 379 -23.17 -3.88 -22.58
C SER A 379 -24.66 -3.63 -22.37
N ASP A 380 -25.13 -3.70 -21.13
CA ASP A 380 -26.54 -3.52 -20.77
C ASP A 380 -26.76 -2.44 -19.72
N ASP A 381 -27.99 -1.90 -19.68
CA ASP A 381 -28.39 -0.88 -18.72
C ASP A 381 -28.46 -1.42 -17.28
N LYS A 382 -28.58 -2.74 -17.10
CA LYS A 382 -28.62 -3.41 -15.80
C LYS A 382 -27.24 -3.65 -15.21
N LYS A 383 -26.20 -3.37 -15.98
CA LYS A 383 -24.80 -3.56 -15.58
C LYS A 383 -24.49 -5.00 -15.15
N VAL A 384 -25.02 -5.98 -15.86
CA VAL A 384 -24.77 -7.41 -15.63
C VAL A 384 -23.73 -7.93 -16.61
N ASP A 385 -23.99 -7.79 -17.92
CA ASP A 385 -23.13 -8.27 -18.97
C ASP A 385 -22.19 -7.18 -19.50
N GLY A 386 -21.10 -7.62 -20.09
CA GLY A 386 -20.09 -6.72 -20.65
C GLY A 386 -18.85 -7.48 -21.10
N ALA A 387 -17.80 -6.73 -21.44
CA ALA A 387 -16.55 -7.30 -21.88
C ALA A 387 -15.34 -6.49 -21.43
N TRP A 388 -14.25 -7.19 -21.17
CA TRP A 388 -12.92 -6.62 -21.00
C TRP A 388 -12.33 -6.27 -22.37
N GLY A 389 -11.61 -5.15 -22.43
CA GLY A 389 -10.70 -4.86 -23.53
C GLY A 389 -9.40 -5.68 -23.44
N GLU A 390 -8.36 -5.20 -24.12
CA GLU A 390 -7.01 -5.75 -23.99
C GLU A 390 -6.18 -4.93 -23.02
N ALA A 391 -5.40 -5.61 -22.17
CA ALA A 391 -4.51 -4.94 -21.21
C ALA A 391 -3.37 -4.20 -21.91
N VAL A 392 -3.18 -2.92 -21.59
CA VAL A 392 -2.21 -2.03 -22.22
C VAL A 392 -1.17 -1.58 -21.22
N ALA A 393 0.12 -1.75 -21.54
CA ALA A 393 1.25 -1.24 -20.76
C ALA A 393 1.32 0.28 -20.84
N SER A 394 1.14 0.97 -19.74
CA SER A 394 1.18 2.45 -19.70
C SER A 394 2.56 2.99 -20.08
N ALA A 395 3.63 2.37 -19.62
CA ALA A 395 5.00 2.81 -19.90
C ALA A 395 5.36 2.83 -21.41
N LEU A 396 4.62 2.08 -22.24
CA LEU A 396 4.81 2.02 -23.70
C LEU A 396 3.93 3.03 -24.45
N GLN A 397 3.07 3.78 -23.75
CA GLN A 397 2.19 4.77 -24.37
C GLN A 397 2.77 6.16 -24.28
N GLN A 398 2.33 7.06 -25.17
CA GLN A 398 2.69 8.47 -25.14
C GLN A 398 2.22 9.09 -23.80
N GLY A 399 3.13 9.72 -23.07
CA GLY A 399 2.81 10.30 -21.77
C GLY A 399 2.32 9.28 -20.73
N GLY A 400 2.66 8.01 -20.89
CA GLY A 400 2.31 6.96 -19.94
C GLY A 400 3.19 6.97 -18.69
N ILE A 401 2.80 6.19 -17.69
CA ILE A 401 3.50 6.05 -16.41
C ILE A 401 4.76 5.20 -16.60
N LYS A 402 5.92 5.80 -16.41
CA LYS A 402 7.21 5.11 -16.47
C LYS A 402 7.70 4.76 -15.08
N VAL A 403 8.23 3.57 -14.93
CA VAL A 403 8.75 3.03 -13.65
C VAL A 403 10.11 2.38 -13.85
N GLY A 404 10.89 2.30 -12.78
CA GLY A 404 12.10 1.50 -12.71
C GLY A 404 11.80 0.00 -12.57
N ARG A 405 12.83 -0.77 -12.28
CA ARG A 405 12.70 -2.21 -12.03
C ARG A 405 12.04 -2.48 -10.68
N ASN A 406 11.36 -3.62 -10.58
CA ASN A 406 10.77 -4.12 -9.35
C ASN A 406 9.70 -3.21 -8.75
N SER A 407 8.84 -2.62 -9.59
CA SER A 407 7.63 -1.91 -9.16
C SER A 407 6.73 -2.84 -8.34
N THR A 408 5.97 -2.25 -7.43
CA THR A 408 5.04 -2.99 -6.57
C THR A 408 3.60 -2.58 -6.77
N ASN A 409 2.73 -3.06 -5.88
CA ASN A 409 1.35 -2.61 -5.82
C ASN A 409 1.29 -1.11 -5.50
N GLY A 410 0.31 -0.45 -6.06
CA GLY A 410 -0.07 0.93 -5.78
C GLY A 410 -1.58 1.04 -5.82
N GLU A 411 -2.13 2.19 -5.55
CA GLU A 411 -3.57 2.40 -5.53
C GLU A 411 -4.02 3.22 -6.72
N ILE A 412 -5.23 2.93 -7.22
CA ILE A 412 -5.95 3.79 -8.15
C ILE A 412 -7.16 4.39 -7.45
N LEU A 413 -7.41 5.68 -7.66
CA LEU A 413 -8.53 6.41 -7.08
C LEU A 413 -9.11 7.38 -8.10
N VAL A 414 -10.44 7.36 -8.28
CA VAL A 414 -11.19 8.30 -9.11
C VAL A 414 -12.01 9.23 -8.22
N LEU A 415 -11.81 10.53 -8.38
CA LEU A 415 -12.46 11.56 -7.56
C LEU A 415 -12.89 12.78 -8.38
N GLU A 416 -13.84 13.54 -7.85
CA GLU A 416 -14.23 14.84 -8.39
C GLU A 416 -13.37 15.95 -7.79
N ALA A 417 -12.97 16.91 -8.61
CA ALA A 417 -12.20 18.06 -8.23
C ALA A 417 -12.65 19.31 -9.02
N VAL A 418 -12.34 20.48 -8.52
CA VAL A 418 -12.60 21.77 -9.19
C VAL A 418 -11.33 22.24 -9.84
N ARG A 419 -11.38 22.52 -11.14
CA ARG A 419 -10.27 23.19 -11.84
C ARG A 419 -10.22 24.65 -11.42
N LYS A 420 -9.09 25.08 -10.87
CA LYS A 420 -8.96 26.42 -10.27
C LYS A 420 -9.01 27.57 -11.29
N SER A 421 -8.61 27.31 -12.53
CA SER A 421 -8.58 28.36 -13.56
C SER A 421 -9.96 28.87 -13.99
N ASP A 422 -10.99 28.04 -13.88
CA ASP A 422 -12.35 28.38 -14.39
C ASP A 422 -13.49 27.90 -13.45
N GLY A 423 -13.15 27.27 -12.34
CA GLY A 423 -14.14 26.78 -11.37
C GLY A 423 -14.97 25.58 -11.83
N THR A 424 -14.61 24.93 -12.96
CA THR A 424 -15.39 23.80 -13.49
C THR A 424 -15.09 22.51 -12.73
N MET A 425 -16.15 21.70 -12.53
CA MET A 425 -16.01 20.34 -12.00
C MET A 425 -15.31 19.44 -13.01
N ARG A 426 -14.38 18.66 -12.53
CA ARG A 426 -13.58 17.71 -13.28
C ARG A 426 -13.52 16.37 -12.54
N THR A 427 -13.29 15.31 -13.28
CA THR A 427 -12.99 14.00 -12.71
C THR A 427 -11.53 13.67 -12.93
N LEU A 428 -10.84 13.33 -11.85
CA LEU A 428 -9.43 12.96 -11.87
C LEU A 428 -9.25 11.49 -11.54
N ALA A 429 -8.34 10.84 -12.25
CA ALA A 429 -7.77 9.56 -11.85
C ALA A 429 -6.39 9.81 -11.22
N LEU A 430 -6.16 9.23 -10.05
CA LEU A 430 -4.88 9.20 -9.37
C LEU A 430 -4.33 7.78 -9.38
N GLN A 431 -3.02 7.62 -9.63
CA GLN A 431 -2.32 6.32 -9.52
C GLN A 431 -1.05 6.49 -8.71
N SER A 432 -0.97 5.78 -7.57
CA SER A 432 0.25 5.72 -6.77
C SER A 432 1.05 4.47 -7.08
N LEU A 433 2.38 4.57 -7.04
CA LEU A 433 3.30 3.43 -7.15
C LEU A 433 4.75 3.89 -6.90
N PRO A 434 5.67 2.97 -6.51
CA PRO A 434 7.10 3.25 -6.54
C PRO A 434 7.58 3.32 -7.99
N THR A 435 8.40 4.32 -8.30
CA THR A 435 8.86 4.61 -9.67
C THR A 435 10.36 4.52 -9.85
N GLY A 436 11.11 4.48 -8.75
CA GLY A 436 12.56 4.28 -8.76
C GLY A 436 12.96 2.81 -8.88
N ASP A 437 14.26 2.57 -9.02
CA ASP A 437 14.80 1.22 -9.00
C ASP A 437 14.76 0.62 -7.58
N GLY A 438 14.48 -0.68 -7.49
CA GLY A 438 14.56 -1.42 -6.24
C GLY A 438 13.49 -1.07 -5.20
N ARG A 439 12.27 -0.70 -5.61
CA ARG A 439 11.17 -0.26 -4.74
C ARG A 439 11.53 1.04 -4.00
N SER A 440 11.57 2.13 -4.73
CA SER A 440 11.87 3.45 -4.20
C SER A 440 11.06 4.53 -4.91
N ASP A 441 11.05 5.74 -4.35
CA ASP A 441 10.49 6.93 -4.97
C ASP A 441 8.99 6.76 -5.28
N VAL A 442 8.18 6.50 -4.24
CA VAL A 442 6.71 6.43 -4.36
C VAL A 442 6.17 7.79 -4.78
N LYS A 443 5.40 7.76 -5.87
CA LYS A 443 4.76 8.93 -6.47
C LYS A 443 3.28 8.73 -6.65
N ILE A 444 2.58 9.85 -6.84
CA ILE A 444 1.18 9.91 -7.29
C ILE A 444 1.15 10.60 -8.65
N TYR A 445 0.75 9.85 -9.67
CA TYR A 445 0.40 10.38 -10.99
C TYR A 445 -1.07 10.77 -11.00
N TRP A 446 -1.43 11.75 -11.82
CA TRP A 446 -2.81 12.15 -12.03
C TRP A 446 -3.14 12.34 -13.51
N LYS A 447 -4.41 12.20 -13.86
CA LYS A 447 -4.95 12.42 -15.18
C LYS A 447 -6.36 12.97 -15.06
N ASP A 448 -6.69 14.04 -15.86
CA ASP A 448 -8.07 14.50 -16.03
C ASP A 448 -8.79 13.52 -16.96
N ILE A 449 -9.84 12.89 -16.44
CA ILE A 449 -10.68 11.92 -17.14
C ILE A 449 -12.13 12.41 -17.29
N THR A 450 -12.35 13.71 -17.25
CA THR A 450 -13.68 14.31 -17.41
C THR A 450 -14.26 14.01 -18.79
N ASP A 451 -13.41 14.04 -19.82
CA ASP A 451 -13.82 13.69 -21.17
C ASP A 451 -13.79 12.15 -21.33
N ALA A 452 -14.93 11.58 -21.75
CA ALA A 452 -15.07 10.15 -21.99
C ALA A 452 -14.06 9.60 -23.03
N ALA A 453 -13.54 10.42 -23.93
CA ALA A 453 -12.47 10.04 -24.84
C ALA A 453 -11.21 9.59 -24.10
N SER A 454 -10.91 10.14 -22.91
CA SER A 454 -9.72 9.84 -22.11
C SER A 454 -9.71 8.43 -21.50
N TYR A 455 -10.85 7.74 -21.48
CA TYR A 455 -11.02 6.36 -21.02
C TYR A 455 -11.91 5.52 -21.96
N SER A 456 -12.05 5.96 -23.21
CA SER A 456 -12.83 5.25 -24.22
C SER A 456 -12.29 3.83 -24.53
N SER A 457 -11.03 3.59 -24.21
CA SER A 457 -10.35 2.30 -24.35
C SER A 457 -9.23 2.15 -23.29
N PRO A 458 -8.71 0.93 -23.06
CA PRO A 458 -7.53 0.73 -22.20
C PRO A 458 -6.32 1.56 -22.63
N LYS A 459 -6.12 1.74 -23.96
CA LYS A 459 -5.05 2.57 -24.49
C LYS A 459 -5.26 4.04 -24.15
N ALA A 460 -6.45 4.57 -24.39
CA ALA A 460 -6.79 5.97 -24.07
C ALA A 460 -6.61 6.27 -22.57
N PHE A 461 -6.88 5.30 -21.69
CA PHE A 461 -6.64 5.45 -20.26
C PHE A 461 -5.14 5.37 -19.91
N ALA A 462 -4.39 4.48 -20.56
CA ALA A 462 -2.98 4.24 -20.28
C ALA A 462 -2.03 5.38 -20.71
N GLU A 463 -2.46 6.24 -21.63
CA GLU A 463 -1.68 7.36 -22.18
C GLU A 463 -2.00 8.71 -21.51
N ASN A 464 -1.15 9.72 -21.75
CA ASN A 464 -1.37 11.12 -21.35
C ASN A 464 -1.59 11.35 -19.84
N TRP A 465 -0.91 10.60 -18.99
CA TRP A 465 -0.79 10.90 -17.57
C TRP A 465 0.13 12.11 -17.36
N ASN A 466 -0.12 12.90 -16.31
CA ASN A 466 0.73 14.05 -16.01
C ASN A 466 2.18 13.59 -15.76
N GLN A 467 3.13 14.24 -16.45
CA GLN A 467 4.55 13.88 -16.39
C GLN A 467 5.32 14.59 -15.26
N GLN A 468 4.62 15.32 -14.40
CA GLN A 468 5.14 15.93 -13.18
C GLN A 468 4.39 15.36 -11.97
N PRO A 469 4.58 14.05 -11.64
CA PRO A 469 3.89 13.43 -10.54
C PRO A 469 4.33 14.00 -9.19
N TYR A 470 3.45 13.93 -8.21
CA TYR A 470 3.78 14.30 -6.85
C TYR A 470 4.68 13.24 -6.20
N HIS A 471 5.82 13.65 -5.67
CA HIS A 471 6.73 12.79 -4.94
C HIS A 471 6.31 12.70 -3.47
N VAL A 472 5.84 11.53 -3.05
CA VAL A 472 5.52 11.25 -1.65
C VAL A 472 6.78 10.87 -0.87
N SER A 473 7.54 9.95 -1.41
CA SER A 473 8.82 9.50 -0.83
C SER A 473 9.92 9.58 -1.89
N ARG A 474 11.13 9.85 -1.45
CA ARG A 474 12.33 9.86 -2.32
C ARG A 474 13.36 8.81 -1.90
N THR A 475 13.01 7.99 -0.93
CA THR A 475 13.84 6.90 -0.41
C THR A 475 13.26 5.55 -0.81
N GLY A 476 13.79 4.46 -0.26
CA GLY A 476 13.19 3.13 -0.35
C GLY A 476 11.75 3.17 0.13
N SER A 477 10.83 2.80 -0.75
CA SER A 477 9.38 2.85 -0.49
C SER A 477 8.66 1.94 -1.46
N ALA A 478 7.55 1.32 -1.02
CA ALA A 478 6.96 0.23 -1.77
C ALA A 478 5.44 0.34 -1.90
N TYR A 479 4.71 -0.50 -1.19
CA TYR A 479 3.25 -0.57 -1.28
C TYR A 479 2.58 0.71 -0.79
N SER A 480 1.51 1.11 -1.43
CA SER A 480 0.76 2.31 -1.08
C SER A 480 -0.73 2.16 -1.37
N THR A 481 -1.54 2.84 -0.58
CA THR A 481 -2.99 2.91 -0.70
C THR A 481 -3.49 4.33 -0.44
N MET A 482 -4.66 4.66 -0.96
CA MET A 482 -5.24 6.01 -0.91
C MET A 482 -6.71 5.97 -0.53
N THR A 483 -7.15 6.95 0.26
CA THR A 483 -8.56 7.21 0.51
C THR A 483 -8.84 8.72 0.45
N LEU A 484 -10.00 9.11 -0.10
CA LEU A 484 -10.45 10.50 -0.04
C LEU A 484 -11.01 10.79 1.36
N GLN A 485 -10.44 11.74 2.07
CA GLN A 485 -10.89 12.20 3.38
C GLN A 485 -12.09 13.13 3.25
N LYS A 486 -12.79 13.35 4.37
CA LYS A 486 -13.94 14.28 4.41
C LYS A 486 -13.54 15.76 4.29
N ASP A 487 -12.27 16.08 4.53
CA ASP A 487 -11.71 17.42 4.34
C ASP A 487 -11.16 17.67 2.92
N GLY A 488 -11.38 16.71 2.01
CA GLY A 488 -10.96 16.79 0.61
C GLY A 488 -9.49 16.41 0.35
N ARG A 489 -8.71 16.09 1.39
CA ARG A 489 -7.34 15.59 1.20
C ARG A 489 -7.33 14.10 0.91
N ILE A 490 -6.24 13.64 0.36
CA ILE A 490 -5.96 12.22 0.15
C ILE A 490 -5.23 11.70 1.38
N GLY A 491 -5.85 10.81 2.14
CA GLY A 491 -5.18 10.03 3.16
C GLY A 491 -4.31 8.98 2.47
N PHE A 492 -3.01 9.20 2.47
CA PHE A 492 -2.04 8.33 1.83
C PHE A 492 -1.32 7.48 2.88
N PHE A 493 -1.35 6.18 2.72
CA PHE A 493 -0.73 5.24 3.66
C PHE A 493 0.17 4.28 2.89
N TYR A 494 1.45 4.16 3.30
CA TYR A 494 2.44 3.47 2.49
C TYR A 494 3.63 2.94 3.29
N GLU A 495 4.40 2.09 2.65
CA GLU A 495 5.64 1.51 3.15
C GLU A 495 6.83 2.41 2.82
N GLU A 496 7.68 2.71 3.81
CA GLU A 496 8.92 3.47 3.63
C GLU A 496 10.03 2.92 4.51
N GLU A 497 11.27 2.97 4.02
CA GLU A 497 12.45 2.70 4.84
C GLU A 497 12.45 3.54 6.13
N PRO A 498 13.09 3.05 7.20
CA PRO A 498 14.20 2.10 7.21
C PRO A 498 13.77 0.65 7.42
N GLY A 499 14.77 -0.21 7.25
CA GLY A 499 14.64 -1.64 7.48
C GLY A 499 13.73 -2.32 6.45
N TRP A 500 12.89 -3.23 6.90
CA TRP A 500 11.92 -3.92 6.04
C TRP A 500 10.75 -3.04 5.64
N TYR A 501 10.48 -1.96 6.24
CA TYR A 501 9.55 -0.87 6.04
C TYR A 501 8.85 -0.47 7.33
N SER A 502 8.70 0.82 7.49
CA SER A 502 7.77 1.46 8.40
C SER A 502 6.48 1.79 7.67
N MET A 503 5.38 1.86 8.39
CA MET A 503 4.08 2.20 7.84
C MET A 503 3.79 3.68 8.09
N VAL A 504 3.80 4.46 7.01
CA VAL A 504 3.73 5.93 7.06
C VAL A 504 2.41 6.42 6.52
N TYR A 505 1.78 7.33 7.25
CA TYR A 505 0.61 8.07 6.83
C TYR A 505 0.96 9.53 6.56
N VAL A 506 0.38 10.10 5.50
CA VAL A 506 0.43 11.54 5.22
C VAL A 506 -0.87 11.99 4.52
N PRO A 507 -1.51 13.09 4.99
CA PRO A 507 -2.61 13.73 4.28
C PRO A 507 -2.05 14.65 3.18
N ILE A 508 -2.50 14.47 1.93
CA ILE A 508 -1.98 15.23 0.79
C ILE A 508 -3.15 15.93 0.09
N SER A 509 -3.06 17.24 -0.11
CA SER A 509 -4.08 17.96 -0.86
C SER A 509 -4.05 17.61 -2.35
N VAL A 510 -5.21 17.58 -2.99
CA VAL A 510 -5.30 17.41 -4.46
C VAL A 510 -4.59 18.56 -5.17
N GLU A 511 -4.59 19.74 -4.58
CA GLU A 511 -3.84 20.89 -5.08
C GLU A 511 -2.33 20.61 -5.12
N ALA A 512 -1.75 20.01 -4.08
CA ALA A 512 -0.34 19.63 -4.09
C ALA A 512 -0.04 18.54 -5.13
N ILE A 513 -0.90 17.52 -5.23
CA ILE A 513 -0.76 16.44 -6.21
C ILE A 513 -0.78 16.98 -7.65
N THR A 514 -1.59 17.98 -7.91
CA THR A 514 -1.85 18.53 -9.25
C THR A 514 -1.08 19.81 -9.55
N ASN A 515 -0.06 20.14 -8.76
CA ASN A 515 0.75 21.36 -8.93
C ASN A 515 -0.10 22.66 -8.99
N GLY A 516 -1.10 22.76 -8.11
CA GLY A 516 -1.96 23.93 -7.98
C GLY A 516 -3.13 24.01 -8.97
N LEU A 517 -3.33 23.01 -9.84
CA LEU A 517 -4.34 23.09 -10.92
C LEU A 517 -5.76 22.75 -10.47
N TYR A 518 -5.91 21.84 -9.51
CA TYR A 518 -7.21 21.36 -9.04
C TYR A 518 -7.29 21.39 -7.50
N SER A 519 -8.51 21.50 -6.98
CA SER A 519 -8.80 21.39 -5.55
C SER A 519 -10.08 20.59 -5.32
N VAL A 520 -10.22 19.96 -4.17
CA VAL A 520 -11.50 19.38 -3.72
C VAL A 520 -12.20 20.40 -2.83
N LYS A 521 -13.53 20.53 -2.97
CA LYS A 521 -14.35 21.45 -2.17
C LYS A 521 -14.56 20.95 -0.76
#